data_ccfa7ac3873b4a73cddc013758e45584
#
_entry.id   ccfa7ac3873b4a73cddc013758e45584
#
_cell.length_a   1.000
_cell.length_b   1.000
_cell.length_c   1.000
_cell.angle_alpha   90.00
_cell.angle_beta   90.00
_cell.angle_gamma   90.00
#
_symmetry.space_group_name_H-M   'P 1'
#
loop_
_entity.id
_entity.type
_entity.pdbx_description
1 polymer ?
#
loop_
_entity_poly.entity_id
_entity_poly.type
_entity_poly.pdbx_seq_one_letter_code
_entity_poly.pdbx_strand_id
1 'polypeptide(L)'
;METFMRRYSFWLTTALGACALAWLVASWRSAPMLQRLPVIYIVALAVHEGEELRFPGGFVELVTSMTGIEIKNLGLAKFGLLCFTVYATVVPALLAGAGMVWPVMATLLIGVIEVLAHLAAARVNRRCFYSPGMATALAVQFPVACYGFWWLGTQGLVQPIYWLWAALFLLVPLFCLQAAIVRSNGQPWHEFMGGALRAMARAGREGHRE
;
A
#
# COMPACT_ATOMS: atom_id res chain seq x y z
N MET A 1 -9.27 20.83 -8.43
CA MET A 1 -8.51 19.56 -8.28
C MET A 1 -9.00 18.75 -7.08
N GLU A 2 -9.10 19.35 -5.89
CA GLU A 2 -9.51 18.63 -4.67
C GLU A 2 -10.87 17.93 -4.79
N THR A 3 -11.92 18.66 -5.19
CA THR A 3 -13.28 18.11 -5.38
C THR A 3 -13.30 16.96 -6.39
N PHE A 4 -12.55 17.08 -7.48
CA PHE A 4 -12.42 16.04 -8.48
C PHE A 4 -11.76 14.78 -7.90
N MET A 5 -10.60 14.91 -7.25
CA MET A 5 -9.88 13.77 -6.68
C MET A 5 -10.65 13.10 -5.55
N ARG A 6 -11.33 13.89 -4.71
CA ARG A 6 -12.22 13.36 -3.66
C ARG A 6 -13.32 12.46 -4.24
N ARG A 7 -13.86 12.82 -5.43
CA ARG A 7 -14.96 12.10 -6.07
C ARG A 7 -14.50 10.92 -6.92
N TYR A 8 -13.39 11.06 -7.65
CA TYR A 8 -13.02 10.14 -8.72
C TYR A 8 -11.80 9.26 -8.44
N SER A 9 -11.00 9.50 -7.37
CA SER A 9 -9.78 8.72 -7.10
C SER A 9 -10.04 7.22 -7.09
N PHE A 10 -11.07 6.77 -6.39
CA PHE A 10 -11.47 5.36 -6.35
C PHE A 10 -11.72 4.78 -7.75
N TRP A 11 -12.45 5.50 -8.60
CA TRP A 11 -12.75 5.05 -9.96
C TRP A 11 -11.50 5.03 -10.84
N LEU A 12 -10.56 5.95 -10.62
CA LEU A 12 -9.28 5.96 -11.34
C LEU A 12 -8.43 4.74 -10.97
N THR A 13 -8.33 4.40 -9.68
CA THR A 13 -7.63 3.18 -9.25
C THR A 13 -8.34 1.92 -9.75
N THR A 14 -9.68 1.89 -9.70
CA THR A 14 -10.46 0.77 -10.24
C THR A 14 -10.24 0.62 -11.76
N ALA A 15 -10.23 1.70 -12.51
CA ALA A 15 -9.94 1.68 -13.94
C ALA A 15 -8.52 1.20 -14.23
N LEU A 16 -7.53 1.65 -13.46
CA LEU A 16 -6.15 1.17 -13.56
C LEU A 16 -6.08 -0.35 -13.31
N GLY A 17 -6.75 -0.84 -12.27
CA GLY A 17 -6.85 -2.28 -11.98
C GLY A 17 -7.52 -3.07 -13.09
N ALA A 18 -8.60 -2.55 -13.67
CA ALA A 18 -9.29 -3.17 -14.80
C ALA A 18 -8.41 -3.23 -16.05
N CYS A 19 -7.69 -2.15 -16.36
CA CYS A 19 -6.72 -2.13 -17.47
C CYS A 19 -5.58 -3.13 -17.24
N ALA A 20 -5.06 -3.21 -16.02
CA ALA A 20 -4.03 -4.17 -15.63
C ALA A 20 -4.52 -5.63 -15.80
N LEU A 21 -5.74 -5.91 -15.35
CA LEU A 21 -6.37 -7.23 -15.52
C LEU A 21 -6.56 -7.58 -17.00
N ALA A 22 -7.06 -6.66 -17.80
CA ALA A 22 -7.22 -6.86 -19.24
C ALA A 22 -5.87 -7.13 -19.93
N TRP A 23 -4.84 -6.39 -19.56
CA TRP A 23 -3.48 -6.62 -20.05
C TRP A 23 -2.95 -7.99 -19.64
N LEU A 24 -3.14 -8.40 -18.38
CA LEU A 24 -2.73 -9.72 -17.90
C LEU A 24 -3.40 -10.85 -18.69
N VAL A 25 -4.71 -10.75 -18.93
CA VAL A 25 -5.45 -11.75 -19.70
C VAL A 25 -4.92 -11.82 -21.14
N ALA A 26 -4.74 -10.66 -21.80
CA ALA A 26 -4.26 -10.60 -23.17
C ALA A 26 -2.82 -11.08 -23.35
N SER A 27 -1.94 -10.78 -22.36
CA SER A 27 -0.50 -11.01 -22.45
C SER A 27 -0.02 -12.19 -21.62
N TRP A 28 -0.92 -12.98 -21.00
CA TRP A 28 -0.55 -14.01 -20.03
C TRP A 28 0.50 -15.00 -20.53
N ARG A 29 0.41 -15.40 -21.78
CA ARG A 29 1.34 -16.37 -22.38
C ARG A 29 2.63 -15.75 -22.88
N SER A 30 2.64 -14.47 -23.22
CA SER A 30 3.77 -13.78 -23.85
C SER A 30 4.61 -12.94 -22.90
N ALA A 31 3.99 -12.36 -21.84
CA ALA A 31 4.70 -11.51 -20.89
C ALA A 31 5.58 -12.34 -19.94
N PRO A 32 6.81 -11.92 -19.65
CA PRO A 32 7.67 -12.58 -18.67
C PRO A 32 7.08 -12.47 -17.25
N MET A 33 7.34 -13.49 -16.41
CA MET A 33 6.80 -13.52 -15.04
C MET A 33 7.23 -12.31 -14.21
N LEU A 34 8.47 -11.85 -14.41
CA LEU A 34 9.00 -10.65 -13.75
C LEU A 34 8.10 -9.43 -13.98
N GLN A 35 7.53 -9.27 -15.18
CA GLN A 35 6.63 -8.18 -15.52
C GLN A 35 5.19 -8.43 -15.03
N ARG A 36 4.74 -9.69 -15.00
CA ARG A 36 3.39 -10.03 -14.51
C ARG A 36 3.23 -9.71 -13.03
N LEU A 37 4.25 -9.93 -12.22
CA LEU A 37 4.19 -9.73 -10.76
C LEU A 37 3.71 -8.33 -10.37
N PRO A 38 4.34 -7.22 -10.80
CA PRO A 38 3.84 -5.89 -10.45
C PRO A 38 2.49 -5.56 -11.09
N VAL A 39 2.17 -6.13 -12.27
CA VAL A 39 0.85 -5.93 -12.88
C VAL A 39 -0.25 -6.67 -12.11
N ILE A 40 -0.01 -7.89 -11.63
CA ILE A 40 -0.91 -8.59 -10.70
C ILE A 40 -1.11 -7.72 -9.44
N TYR A 41 -0.04 -7.08 -8.98
CA TYR A 41 -0.11 -6.23 -7.80
C TYR A 41 -0.95 -4.97 -8.01
N ILE A 42 -1.01 -4.41 -9.23
CA ILE A 42 -1.94 -3.30 -9.56
C ILE A 42 -3.40 -3.75 -9.32
N VAL A 43 -3.75 -4.97 -9.76
CA VAL A 43 -5.09 -5.52 -9.55
C VAL A 43 -5.35 -5.75 -8.05
N ALA A 44 -4.39 -6.32 -7.33
CA ALA A 44 -4.49 -6.55 -5.90
C ALA A 44 -4.70 -5.23 -5.12
N LEU A 45 -3.97 -4.16 -5.45
CA LEU A 45 -4.13 -2.84 -4.84
C LEU A 45 -5.49 -2.22 -5.15
N ALA A 46 -5.99 -2.35 -6.38
CA ALA A 46 -7.31 -1.82 -6.73
C ALA A 46 -8.43 -2.48 -5.91
N VAL A 47 -8.34 -3.79 -5.67
CA VAL A 47 -9.27 -4.52 -4.79
C VAL A 47 -9.12 -4.07 -3.34
N HIS A 48 -7.89 -3.90 -2.88
CA HIS A 48 -7.57 -3.44 -1.52
C HIS A 48 -8.10 -2.03 -1.23
N GLU A 49 -7.87 -1.06 -2.11
CA GLU A 49 -8.47 0.28 -1.99
C GLU A 49 -10.01 0.22 -1.99
N GLY A 50 -10.59 -0.77 -2.69
CA GLY A 50 -12.03 -1.04 -2.64
C GLY A 50 -12.50 -1.39 -1.23
N GLU A 51 -11.77 -2.24 -0.52
CA GLU A 51 -12.06 -2.59 0.87
C GLU A 51 -11.88 -1.40 1.81
N GLU A 52 -10.79 -0.65 1.67
CA GLU A 52 -10.49 0.51 2.52
C GLU A 52 -11.49 1.66 2.40
N LEU A 53 -11.95 1.94 1.16
CA LEU A 53 -12.67 3.17 0.86
C LEU A 53 -14.17 2.95 0.66
N ARG A 54 -14.64 1.69 0.44
CA ARG A 54 -16.02 1.41 0.02
C ARG A 54 -16.66 0.21 0.73
N PHE A 55 -16.01 -0.94 0.82
CA PHE A 55 -16.62 -2.21 1.19
C PHE A 55 -15.75 -3.03 2.18
N PRO A 56 -15.82 -2.81 3.51
CA PRO A 56 -16.78 -1.95 4.23
C PRO A 56 -16.42 -0.46 4.25
N GLY A 57 -15.20 -0.06 3.89
CA GLY A 57 -14.71 1.30 4.04
C GLY A 57 -14.35 1.64 5.50
N GLY A 58 -14.06 2.93 5.76
CA GLY A 58 -13.80 3.41 7.12
C GLY A 58 -12.32 3.53 7.49
N PHE A 59 -11.40 3.34 6.54
CA PHE A 59 -9.95 3.47 6.81
C PHE A 59 -9.56 4.89 7.26
N VAL A 60 -10.13 5.92 6.64
CA VAL A 60 -9.84 7.32 6.99
C VAL A 60 -10.29 7.63 8.43
N GLU A 61 -11.46 7.15 8.82
CA GLU A 61 -12.01 7.30 10.16
C GLU A 61 -11.15 6.56 11.19
N LEU A 62 -10.66 5.38 10.84
CA LEU A 62 -9.74 4.61 11.69
C LEU A 62 -8.44 5.37 11.90
N VAL A 63 -7.80 5.85 10.84
CA VAL A 63 -6.55 6.65 10.92
C VAL A 63 -6.77 7.90 11.77
N THR A 64 -7.88 8.62 11.56
CA THR A 64 -8.25 9.79 12.36
C THR A 64 -8.40 9.44 13.84
N SER A 65 -9.06 8.32 14.16
CA SER A 65 -9.26 7.88 15.55
C SER A 65 -7.95 7.48 16.24
N MET A 66 -7.01 6.89 15.48
CA MET A 66 -5.70 6.45 16.00
C MET A 66 -4.74 7.62 16.23
N THR A 67 -4.73 8.58 15.32
CA THR A 67 -3.77 9.68 15.32
C THR A 67 -4.28 10.96 15.96
N GLY A 68 -5.61 11.11 16.07
CA GLY A 68 -6.26 12.37 16.48
C GLY A 68 -6.21 13.46 15.41
N ILE A 69 -5.77 13.15 14.20
CA ILE A 69 -5.59 14.11 13.10
C ILE A 69 -6.72 13.97 12.10
N GLU A 70 -7.52 15.03 11.96
CA GLU A 70 -8.52 15.13 10.91
C GLU A 70 -7.87 15.46 9.56
N ILE A 71 -8.14 14.64 8.54
CA ILE A 71 -7.62 14.86 7.18
C ILE A 71 -8.52 15.88 6.47
N LYS A 72 -8.19 17.16 6.57
CA LYS A 72 -8.95 18.27 5.94
C LYS A 72 -8.84 18.26 4.42
N ASN A 73 -7.63 17.99 3.90
CA ASN A 73 -7.32 17.97 2.47
C ASN A 73 -7.40 16.55 1.89
N LEU A 74 -8.57 15.91 2.02
CA LEU A 74 -8.78 14.52 1.57
C LEU A 74 -8.54 14.32 0.07
N GLY A 75 -8.84 15.33 -0.77
CA GLY A 75 -8.57 15.27 -2.21
C GLY A 75 -7.07 15.21 -2.53
N LEU A 76 -6.24 15.97 -1.80
CA LEU A 76 -4.79 15.92 -1.95
C LEU A 76 -4.22 14.58 -1.47
N ALA A 77 -4.72 14.07 -0.34
CA ALA A 77 -4.32 12.76 0.18
C ALA A 77 -4.61 11.64 -0.83
N LYS A 78 -5.82 11.63 -1.40
CA LYS A 78 -6.21 10.65 -2.43
C LYS A 78 -5.44 10.79 -3.74
N PHE A 79 -5.13 12.01 -4.15
CA PHE A 79 -4.27 12.25 -5.32
C PHE A 79 -2.85 11.72 -5.09
N GLY A 80 -2.27 12.02 -3.93
CA GLY A 80 -0.95 11.53 -3.56
C GLY A 80 -0.90 10.01 -3.51
N LEU A 81 -1.93 9.37 -2.93
CA LEU A 81 -2.03 7.91 -2.90
C LEU A 81 -2.10 7.32 -4.32
N LEU A 82 -2.93 7.87 -5.20
CA LEU A 82 -3.00 7.42 -6.60
C LEU A 82 -1.64 7.57 -7.31
N CYS A 83 -0.96 8.70 -7.14
CA CYS A 83 0.38 8.91 -7.70
C CYS A 83 1.38 7.90 -7.13
N PHE A 84 1.31 7.59 -5.84
CA PHE A 84 2.15 6.59 -5.20
C PHE A 84 1.83 5.19 -5.72
N THR A 85 0.57 4.82 -5.88
CA THR A 85 0.14 3.55 -6.46
C THR A 85 0.71 3.37 -7.87
N VAL A 86 0.57 4.37 -8.74
CA VAL A 86 1.16 4.35 -10.08
C VAL A 86 2.68 4.23 -10.02
N TYR A 87 3.34 5.03 -9.19
CA TYR A 87 4.78 4.98 -9.01
C TYR A 87 5.25 3.60 -8.52
N ALA A 88 4.64 3.06 -7.48
CA ALA A 88 5.09 1.84 -6.81
C ALA A 88 4.72 0.55 -7.56
N THR A 89 3.91 0.62 -8.62
CA THR A 89 3.46 -0.56 -9.37
C THR A 89 3.68 -0.45 -10.87
N VAL A 90 3.25 0.65 -11.52
CA VAL A 90 3.37 0.81 -12.97
C VAL A 90 4.83 1.03 -13.38
N VAL A 91 5.58 1.86 -12.64
CA VAL A 91 7.02 2.05 -12.91
C VAL A 91 7.79 0.72 -12.78
N PRO A 92 7.63 -0.08 -11.71
CA PRO A 92 8.20 -1.43 -11.63
C PRO A 92 7.79 -2.35 -12.78
N ALA A 93 6.52 -2.32 -13.23
CA ALA A 93 6.08 -3.13 -14.35
C ALA A 93 6.80 -2.78 -15.67
N LEU A 94 7.04 -1.49 -15.91
CA LEU A 94 7.81 -1.01 -17.07
C LEU A 94 9.28 -1.40 -16.94
N LEU A 95 9.90 -1.20 -15.78
CA LEU A 95 11.31 -1.53 -15.52
C LEU A 95 11.55 -3.05 -15.53
N ALA A 96 10.57 -3.85 -15.11
CA ALA A 96 10.60 -5.31 -15.22
C ALA A 96 10.66 -5.77 -16.68
N GLY A 97 10.01 -5.05 -17.60
CA GLY A 97 10.13 -5.29 -19.04
C GLY A 97 11.57 -5.11 -19.57
N ALA A 98 12.37 -4.28 -18.91
CA ALA A 98 13.80 -4.11 -19.16
C ALA A 98 14.69 -5.06 -18.31
N GLY A 99 14.12 -6.04 -17.60
CA GLY A 99 14.85 -7.03 -16.81
C GLY A 99 15.25 -6.56 -15.41
N MET A 100 14.79 -5.41 -14.93
CA MET A 100 15.16 -4.90 -13.60
C MET A 100 14.36 -5.58 -12.49
N VAL A 101 15.06 -6.25 -11.57
CA VAL A 101 14.44 -7.07 -10.51
C VAL A 101 14.08 -6.27 -9.26
N TRP A 102 14.98 -5.39 -8.78
CA TRP A 102 14.78 -4.70 -7.52
C TRP A 102 13.51 -3.80 -7.45
N PRO A 103 13.00 -3.16 -8.56
CA PRO A 103 11.74 -2.44 -8.49
C PRO A 103 10.54 -3.37 -8.30
N VAL A 104 10.60 -4.59 -8.85
CA VAL A 104 9.58 -5.61 -8.62
C VAL A 104 9.57 -6.03 -7.15
N MET A 105 10.74 -6.21 -6.54
CA MET A 105 10.86 -6.46 -5.10
C MET A 105 10.24 -5.33 -4.28
N ALA A 106 10.41 -4.07 -4.69
CA ALA A 106 9.78 -2.93 -4.02
C ALA A 106 8.25 -3.01 -4.06
N THR A 107 7.66 -3.38 -5.20
CA THR A 107 6.21 -3.61 -5.30
C THR A 107 5.75 -4.74 -4.37
N LEU A 108 6.48 -5.86 -4.32
CA LEU A 108 6.13 -6.99 -3.46
C LEU A 108 6.24 -6.65 -1.97
N LEU A 109 7.19 -5.78 -1.58
CA LEU A 109 7.32 -5.30 -0.20
C LEU A 109 6.07 -4.57 0.29
N ILE A 110 5.28 -3.94 -0.60
CA ILE A 110 4.01 -3.32 -0.21
C ILE A 110 3.13 -4.35 0.50
N GLY A 111 2.97 -5.56 -0.06
CA GLY A 111 2.12 -6.60 0.54
C GLY A 111 2.54 -7.04 1.93
N VAL A 112 3.84 -6.99 2.23
CA VAL A 112 4.34 -7.25 3.58
C VAL A 112 4.04 -6.07 4.51
N ILE A 113 4.27 -4.85 4.04
CA ILE A 113 4.05 -3.62 4.83
C ILE A 113 2.56 -3.44 5.13
N GLU A 114 1.68 -3.66 4.15
CA GLU A 114 0.22 -3.53 4.31
C GLU A 114 -0.31 -4.51 5.36
N VAL A 115 0.11 -5.78 5.33
CA VAL A 115 -0.29 -6.73 6.39
C VAL A 115 0.16 -6.25 7.77
N LEU A 116 1.40 -5.81 7.91
CA LEU A 116 1.92 -5.31 9.19
C LEU A 116 1.17 -4.06 9.65
N ALA A 117 0.87 -3.14 8.73
CA ALA A 117 0.14 -1.91 9.01
C ALA A 117 -1.31 -2.20 9.46
N HIS A 118 -2.02 -3.08 8.74
CA HIS A 118 -3.40 -3.45 9.08
C HIS A 118 -3.51 -4.26 10.37
N LEU A 119 -2.56 -5.16 10.65
CA LEU A 119 -2.49 -5.88 11.93
C LEU A 119 -2.23 -4.91 13.09
N ALA A 120 -1.32 -3.95 12.91
CA ALA A 120 -1.07 -2.92 13.91
C ALA A 120 -2.31 -2.04 14.13
N ALA A 121 -2.99 -1.62 13.07
CA ALA A 121 -4.21 -0.83 13.13
C ALA A 121 -5.36 -1.59 13.80
N ALA A 122 -5.56 -2.86 13.44
CA ALA A 122 -6.57 -3.73 14.06
C ALA A 122 -6.33 -3.90 15.57
N ARG A 123 -5.06 -3.99 16.00
CA ARG A 123 -4.69 -4.10 17.42
C ARG A 123 -5.01 -2.82 18.20
N VAL A 124 -4.94 -1.66 17.57
CA VAL A 124 -5.31 -0.37 18.18
C VAL A 124 -6.83 -0.15 18.17
N ASN A 125 -7.54 -0.79 17.24
CA ASN A 125 -9.00 -0.67 17.14
C ASN A 125 -9.69 -1.47 18.25
N ARG A 126 -10.09 -0.76 19.31
CA ARG A 126 -10.73 -1.38 20.49
C ARG A 126 -12.13 -1.94 20.25
N ARG A 127 -12.77 -1.63 19.12
CA ARG A 127 -14.16 -2.04 18.84
C ARG A 127 -14.24 -3.43 18.20
N CYS A 128 -13.26 -3.77 17.37
CA CYS A 128 -13.16 -5.08 16.73
C CYS A 128 -11.71 -5.30 16.27
N PHE A 129 -11.28 -6.57 16.25
CA PHE A 129 -9.96 -6.95 15.72
C PHE A 129 -10.00 -6.97 14.19
N TYR A 130 -10.27 -5.80 13.60
CA TYR A 130 -10.33 -5.62 12.16
C TYR A 130 -9.93 -4.18 11.79
N SER A 131 -9.23 -4.05 10.67
CA SER A 131 -8.92 -2.78 10.01
C SER A 131 -9.42 -2.85 8.57
N PRO A 132 -10.14 -1.84 8.04
CA PRO A 132 -10.50 -1.79 6.63
C PRO A 132 -9.24 -1.95 5.75
N GLY A 133 -9.29 -2.88 4.78
CA GLY A 133 -8.12 -3.30 3.99
C GLY A 133 -7.46 -4.59 4.49
N MET A 134 -7.69 -5.02 5.73
CA MET A 134 -7.01 -6.17 6.33
C MET A 134 -7.31 -7.49 5.62
N ALA A 135 -8.54 -7.71 5.17
CA ALA A 135 -8.91 -8.97 4.52
C ALA A 135 -8.18 -9.11 3.18
N THR A 136 -8.16 -8.07 2.36
CA THR A 136 -7.47 -8.10 1.06
C THR A 136 -5.95 -8.03 1.22
N ALA A 137 -5.42 -7.36 2.23
CA ALA A 137 -4.00 -7.40 2.55
C ALA A 137 -3.56 -8.83 2.86
N LEU A 138 -4.28 -9.55 3.74
CA LEU A 138 -3.97 -10.93 4.13
C LEU A 138 -4.28 -11.96 3.04
N ALA A 139 -5.43 -11.86 2.35
CA ALA A 139 -5.91 -12.89 1.43
C ALA A 139 -5.43 -12.70 -0.01
N VAL A 140 -5.01 -11.49 -0.40
CA VAL A 140 -4.62 -11.18 -1.78
C VAL A 140 -3.18 -10.66 -1.85
N GLN A 141 -2.88 -9.53 -1.22
CA GLN A 141 -1.57 -8.87 -1.38
C GLN A 141 -0.43 -9.70 -0.81
N PHE A 142 -0.57 -10.20 0.40
CA PHE A 142 0.47 -11.01 1.05
C PHE A 142 0.78 -12.33 0.33
N PRO A 143 -0.20 -13.14 -0.09
CA PRO A 143 0.07 -14.33 -0.91
C PRO A 143 0.77 -14.02 -2.23
N VAL A 144 0.39 -12.93 -2.91
CA VAL A 144 1.09 -12.48 -4.13
C VAL A 144 2.53 -12.08 -3.83
N ALA A 145 2.78 -11.37 -2.73
CA ALA A 145 4.13 -11.00 -2.30
C ALA A 145 4.97 -12.24 -1.96
N CYS A 146 4.44 -13.18 -1.17
CA CYS A 146 5.10 -14.43 -0.82
C CYS A 146 5.45 -15.26 -2.06
N TYR A 147 4.49 -15.42 -2.97
CA TYR A 147 4.73 -16.14 -4.23
C TYR A 147 5.79 -15.44 -5.07
N GLY A 148 5.72 -14.11 -5.19
CA GLY A 148 6.69 -13.32 -5.96
C GLY A 148 8.11 -13.45 -5.41
N PHE A 149 8.30 -13.30 -4.10
CA PHE A 149 9.62 -13.49 -3.48
C PHE A 149 10.13 -14.93 -3.58
N TRP A 150 9.27 -15.92 -3.39
CA TRP A 150 9.60 -17.32 -3.62
C TRP A 150 10.06 -17.56 -5.05
N TRP A 151 9.31 -17.07 -6.05
CA TRP A 151 9.67 -17.23 -7.46
C TRP A 151 11.00 -16.53 -7.78
N LEU A 152 11.17 -15.26 -7.37
CA LEU A 152 12.44 -14.53 -7.59
C LEU A 152 13.64 -15.28 -6.98
N GLY A 153 13.46 -15.84 -5.78
CA GLY A 153 14.47 -16.62 -5.10
C GLY A 153 14.82 -17.93 -5.85
N THR A 154 13.81 -18.68 -6.31
CA THR A 154 14.03 -19.93 -7.07
C THR A 154 14.69 -19.71 -8.42
N GLN A 155 14.51 -18.52 -9.03
CA GLN A 155 15.20 -18.14 -10.26
C GLN A 155 16.61 -17.59 -10.02
N GLY A 156 17.07 -17.47 -8.77
CA GLY A 156 18.37 -16.89 -8.45
C GLY A 156 18.52 -15.41 -8.80
N LEU A 157 17.40 -14.68 -8.91
CA LEU A 157 17.39 -13.29 -9.37
C LEU A 157 17.65 -12.29 -8.25
N VAL A 158 17.57 -12.70 -6.98
CA VAL A 158 17.70 -11.81 -5.82
C VAL A 158 19.16 -11.61 -5.45
N GLN A 159 19.60 -10.36 -5.49
CA GLN A 159 20.90 -9.95 -4.97
C GLN A 159 20.74 -9.22 -3.64
N PRO A 160 21.67 -9.35 -2.67
CA PRO A 160 21.56 -8.69 -1.36
C PRO A 160 21.34 -7.17 -1.44
N ILE A 161 22.01 -6.50 -2.38
CA ILE A 161 21.89 -5.04 -2.56
C ILE A 161 20.49 -4.62 -3.05
N TYR A 162 19.73 -5.52 -3.70
CA TYR A 162 18.40 -5.21 -4.19
C TYR A 162 17.40 -4.94 -3.07
N TRP A 163 17.59 -5.52 -1.88
CA TRP A 163 16.78 -5.22 -0.71
C TRP A 163 16.91 -3.75 -0.29
N LEU A 164 18.13 -3.21 -0.32
CA LEU A 164 18.36 -1.80 -0.02
C LEU A 164 17.70 -0.90 -1.06
N TRP A 165 17.90 -1.17 -2.35
CA TRP A 165 17.30 -0.38 -3.41
C TRP A 165 15.76 -0.46 -3.40
N ALA A 166 15.20 -1.63 -3.20
CA ALA A 166 13.75 -1.82 -3.09
C ALA A 166 13.17 -1.07 -1.90
N ALA A 167 13.83 -1.15 -0.73
CA ALA A 167 13.41 -0.42 0.47
C ALA A 167 13.49 1.10 0.27
N LEU A 168 14.58 1.63 -0.27
CA LEU A 168 14.72 3.07 -0.54
C LEU A 168 13.70 3.56 -1.57
N PHE A 169 13.50 2.82 -2.65
CA PHE A 169 12.51 3.14 -3.68
C PHE A 169 11.10 3.23 -3.12
N LEU A 170 10.74 2.34 -2.22
CA LEU A 170 9.39 2.30 -1.65
C LEU A 170 9.23 3.27 -0.48
N LEU A 171 10.11 3.20 0.52
CA LEU A 171 9.90 3.88 1.80
C LEU A 171 10.16 5.39 1.71
N VAL A 172 11.16 5.83 0.91
CA VAL A 172 11.45 7.27 0.82
C VAL A 172 10.27 8.04 0.23
N PRO A 173 9.68 7.68 -0.94
CA PRO A 173 8.51 8.38 -1.46
C PRO A 173 7.27 8.22 -0.57
N LEU A 174 7.09 7.07 0.08
CA LEU A 174 5.99 6.84 1.01
C LEU A 174 6.05 7.80 2.20
N PHE A 175 7.21 7.92 2.85
CA PHE A 175 7.40 8.86 3.95
C PHE A 175 7.30 10.32 3.50
N CYS A 176 7.83 10.66 2.33
CA CYS A 176 7.66 12.00 1.76
C CYS A 176 6.19 12.34 1.50
N LEU A 177 5.43 11.41 0.94
CA LEU A 177 3.99 11.56 0.71
C LEU A 177 3.22 11.74 2.02
N GLN A 178 3.44 10.86 2.99
CA GLN A 178 2.81 10.96 4.30
C GLN A 178 3.14 12.28 5.00
N ALA A 179 4.42 12.71 4.96
CA ALA A 179 4.83 13.99 5.52
C ALA A 179 4.17 15.18 4.81
N ALA A 180 4.03 15.12 3.48
CA ALA A 180 3.34 16.15 2.71
C ALA A 180 1.84 16.22 3.06
N ILE A 181 1.15 15.07 3.18
CA ILE A 181 -0.25 14.99 3.60
C ILE A 181 -0.43 15.58 5.01
N VAL A 182 0.37 15.15 5.97
CA VAL A 182 0.29 15.63 7.37
C VAL A 182 0.52 17.13 7.45
N ARG A 183 1.56 17.65 6.77
CA ARG A 183 1.86 19.08 6.74
C ARG A 183 0.77 19.89 6.04
N SER A 184 0.16 19.38 4.97
CA SER A 184 -0.93 20.06 4.28
C SER A 184 -2.19 20.19 5.13
N ASN A 185 -2.31 19.40 6.19
CA ASN A 185 -3.35 19.47 7.20
C ASN A 185 -2.98 20.36 8.41
N GLY A 186 -1.84 21.07 8.33
CA GLY A 186 -1.39 22.01 9.36
C GLY A 186 -0.76 21.34 10.58
N GLN A 187 -0.36 20.06 10.46
CA GLN A 187 0.25 19.30 11.56
C GLN A 187 1.75 19.07 11.31
N PRO A 188 2.61 19.17 12.33
CA PRO A 188 4.00 18.81 12.21
C PRO A 188 4.16 17.27 12.15
N TRP A 189 5.00 16.80 11.24
CA TRP A 189 5.23 15.36 11.01
C TRP A 189 5.65 14.60 12.26
N HIS A 190 6.49 15.21 13.10
CA HIS A 190 6.98 14.54 14.32
C HIS A 190 5.87 14.32 15.36
N GLU A 191 4.87 15.20 15.44
CA GLU A 191 3.71 15.00 16.32
C GLU A 191 2.82 13.86 15.84
N PHE A 192 2.59 13.76 14.53
CA PHE A 192 1.89 12.65 13.91
C PHE A 192 2.56 11.30 14.24
N MET A 193 3.85 11.20 13.95
CA MET A 193 4.62 9.98 14.25
C MET A 193 4.64 9.65 15.73
N GLY A 194 4.82 10.66 16.58
CA GLY A 194 4.78 10.49 18.04
C GLY A 194 3.39 10.03 18.53
N GLY A 195 2.31 10.51 17.93
CA GLY A 195 0.94 10.07 18.19
C GLY A 195 0.72 8.61 17.85
N ALA A 196 1.07 8.22 16.64
CA ALA A 196 0.95 6.84 16.16
C ALA A 196 1.75 5.85 17.03
N LEU A 197 3.00 6.19 17.37
CA LEU A 197 3.84 5.34 18.21
C LEU A 197 3.27 5.20 19.63
N ARG A 198 2.74 6.28 20.22
CA ARG A 198 2.08 6.23 21.55
C ARG A 198 0.82 5.36 21.52
N ALA A 199 0.02 5.43 20.44
CA ALA A 199 -1.17 4.59 20.28
C ALA A 199 -0.81 3.11 20.24
N MET A 200 0.20 2.74 19.46
CA MET A 200 0.70 1.36 19.40
C MET A 200 1.28 0.87 20.73
N ALA A 201 2.06 1.71 21.42
CA ALA A 201 2.64 1.36 22.71
C ALA A 201 1.58 1.15 23.82
N ARG A 202 0.48 1.92 23.79
CA ARG A 202 -0.65 1.74 24.72
C ARG A 202 -1.37 0.41 24.45
N ALA A 203 -1.68 0.12 23.19
CA ALA A 203 -2.33 -1.14 22.81
C ALA A 203 -1.49 -2.38 23.22
N GLY A 204 -0.15 -2.28 23.12
CA GLY A 204 0.75 -3.34 23.55
C GLY A 204 0.76 -3.60 25.06
N ARG A 205 0.62 -2.54 25.89
CA ARG A 205 0.60 -2.66 27.36
C ARG A 205 -0.72 -3.20 27.91
N GLU A 206 -1.83 -2.90 27.25
CA GLU A 206 -3.16 -3.34 27.69
C GLU A 206 -3.38 -4.83 27.37
N GLY A 207 -2.88 -5.34 26.23
CA GLY A 207 -2.93 -6.77 25.89
C GLY A 207 -2.03 -7.69 26.74
N HIS A 208 -1.21 -7.15 27.67
CA HIS A 208 -0.45 -7.93 28.64
C HIS A 208 -1.11 -7.99 30.05
N ARG A 209 -2.27 -7.36 30.23
CA ARG A 209 -2.98 -7.31 31.52
C ARG A 209 -4.24 -8.18 31.53
N GLU A 210 -4.59 -8.76 30.40
CA GLU A 210 -5.63 -9.80 30.24
C GLU A 210 -4.98 -11.20 30.17
#